data_037d80fa5a9a05e3534043629bb0e5c1
#
_entry.id   037d80fa5a9a05e3534043629bb0e5c1
#
_cell.length_a   1.000
_cell.length_b   1.000
_cell.length_c   1.000
_cell.angle_alpha   90.00
_cell.angle_beta   90.00
_cell.angle_gamma   90.00
#
_symmetry.space_group_name_H-M   'P 1'
#
loop_
_entity.id
_entity.type
_entity.pdbx_description
1 polymer ?
#
loop_
_entity_poly.entity_id
_entity_poly.type
_entity_poly.pdbx_seq_one_letter_code
_entity_poly.pdbx_strand_id
1 'polypeptide(L)'
;MNLLLSFSLCIPWLLQASEWPQASGIGDFRTEDNAPINWSVALEKNIAWKITLPETGQSTPVIAEGKIFFSTLKPVEADSTLGKDIIAWCCDAGSGRVLWKREIVGKHPLRLSGCFSDSSTPPAVVADNRVIFLNASGRITCFDLKGKTLWSKPLLSVGRTLPFLHGNRYVFTRQIYPPEPNGVFPHKYADSPKEMWTQLQALDIKSGKIIWTSECGVNMGMATMPQTRADGLPVAVVGRGGGHGPPEKPFGISMIDLRNGKTLWTLPLEGFMATMSYRLHKGAVHIFHRG
;
A
#
# COMPACT_ATOMS: atom_id res chain seq x y z
N MET A 1 60.45 -2.52 28.64
CA MET A 1 59.09 -2.29 29.22
C MET A 1 58.22 -1.77 28.07
N ASN A 2 57.63 -2.71 27.34
CA ASN A 2 56.82 -2.38 26.13
C ASN A 2 55.36 -2.17 26.54
N LEU A 3 54.86 -0.95 26.42
CA LEU A 3 53.47 -0.59 26.61
C LEU A 3 52.70 -0.99 25.32
N LEU A 4 51.90 -2.04 25.39
CA LEU A 4 50.90 -2.37 24.39
C LEU A 4 49.68 -1.48 24.63
N LEU A 5 49.49 -0.47 23.79
CA LEU A 5 48.25 0.31 23.71
C LEU A 5 47.21 -0.50 22.94
N SER A 6 46.23 -1.06 23.67
CA SER A 6 45.01 -1.68 23.08
C SER A 6 44.05 -0.58 22.61
N PHE A 7 43.98 -0.34 21.31
CA PHE A 7 42.91 0.46 20.73
C PHE A 7 41.63 -0.39 20.68
N SER A 8 40.71 -0.14 21.62
CA SER A 8 39.34 -0.64 21.53
C SER A 8 38.58 0.18 20.48
N LEU A 9 38.42 -0.36 19.29
CA LEU A 9 37.52 0.19 18.30
C LEU A 9 36.08 0.02 18.83
N CYS A 10 35.53 1.07 19.41
CA CYS A 10 34.09 1.19 19.55
C CYS A 10 33.47 1.31 18.16
N ILE A 11 33.09 0.19 17.58
CA ILE A 11 32.20 0.18 16.42
C ILE A 11 30.86 0.72 16.94
N PRO A 12 30.39 1.90 16.49
CA PRO A 12 29.04 2.30 16.84
C PRO A 12 28.11 1.22 16.31
N TRP A 13 27.31 0.65 17.17
CA TRP A 13 26.16 -0.16 16.76
C TRP A 13 25.27 0.77 15.96
N LEU A 14 25.43 0.76 14.65
CA LEU A 14 24.43 1.32 13.76
C LEU A 14 23.17 0.52 14.03
N LEU A 15 22.21 1.13 14.70
CA LEU A 15 20.84 0.66 14.75
C LEU A 15 20.37 0.57 13.31
N GLN A 16 20.51 -0.61 12.72
CA GLN A 16 19.98 -0.86 11.39
C GLN A 16 18.47 -0.93 11.59
N ALA A 17 17.77 0.06 11.05
CA ALA A 17 16.31 0.04 11.07
C ALA A 17 15.86 -1.26 10.40
N SER A 18 14.91 -1.95 11.03
CA SER A 18 14.36 -3.19 10.47
C SER A 18 13.75 -2.95 9.10
N GLU A 19 13.81 -3.95 8.25
CA GLU A 19 13.19 -3.90 6.94
C GLU A 19 11.67 -4.00 7.06
N TRP A 20 10.96 -2.98 6.54
CA TRP A 20 9.50 -2.91 6.46
C TRP A 20 9.10 -2.42 5.06
N PRO A 21 9.37 -3.20 3.99
CA PRO A 21 9.38 -2.73 2.61
C PRO A 21 8.00 -2.50 2.00
N GLN A 22 6.93 -2.82 2.71
CA GLN A 22 5.54 -2.60 2.33
C GLN A 22 4.66 -2.45 3.59
N ALA A 23 3.40 -2.05 3.45
CA ALA A 23 2.52 -1.81 4.60
C ALA A 23 2.38 -2.98 5.56
N SER A 24 2.49 -4.21 5.07
CA SER A 24 2.45 -5.45 5.87
C SER A 24 3.83 -5.93 6.33
N GLY A 25 4.85 -5.10 6.29
CA GLY A 25 6.23 -5.49 6.58
C GLY A 25 6.75 -6.49 5.55
N ILE A 26 7.22 -7.64 6.01
CA ILE A 26 7.62 -8.75 5.13
C ILE A 26 6.44 -9.59 4.63
N GLY A 27 5.19 -9.18 4.93
CA GLY A 27 3.97 -9.81 4.43
C GLY A 27 3.02 -10.34 5.51
N ASP A 28 3.34 -10.23 6.78
CA ASP A 28 2.55 -10.78 7.89
C ASP A 28 2.28 -9.82 9.06
N PHE A 29 2.68 -8.56 8.94
CA PHE A 29 2.60 -7.53 10.00
C PHE A 29 3.38 -7.86 11.27
N ARG A 30 4.44 -8.64 11.16
CA ARG A 30 5.29 -9.00 12.31
C ARG A 30 6.66 -8.36 12.17
N THR A 31 7.25 -8.05 13.30
CA THR A 31 8.66 -7.70 13.44
C THR A 31 9.23 -8.43 14.66
N GLU A 32 10.49 -8.76 14.61
CA GLU A 32 11.24 -9.28 15.76
C GLU A 32 11.91 -8.14 16.55
N ASP A 33 11.76 -6.90 16.10
CA ASP A 33 12.35 -5.74 16.77
C ASP A 33 11.63 -5.41 18.08
N ASN A 34 12.40 -5.05 19.06
CA ASN A 34 11.92 -4.54 20.34
C ASN A 34 11.60 -3.04 20.20
N ALA A 35 10.36 -2.72 19.84
CA ALA A 35 9.91 -1.34 19.88
C ALA A 35 9.87 -0.81 21.34
N PRO A 36 10.26 0.45 21.60
CA PRO A 36 10.12 1.03 22.92
C PRO A 36 8.65 1.09 23.32
N ILE A 37 8.31 0.48 24.45
CA ILE A 37 6.95 0.50 25.02
C ILE A 37 6.62 1.81 25.75
N ASN A 38 7.60 2.67 25.92
CA ASN A 38 7.49 3.93 26.63
C ASN A 38 8.12 5.05 25.79
N TRP A 39 7.28 5.78 25.05
CA TRP A 39 7.70 6.88 24.19
C TRP A 39 6.73 8.06 24.29
N SER A 40 7.22 9.25 23.96
CA SER A 40 6.41 10.47 23.95
C SER A 40 6.97 11.48 22.95
N VAL A 41 6.17 11.86 21.97
CA VAL A 41 6.55 12.93 21.01
C VAL A 41 6.65 14.28 21.73
N ALA A 42 5.71 14.59 22.64
CA ALA A 42 5.68 15.85 23.37
C ALA A 42 6.88 16.03 24.32
N LEU A 43 7.35 14.94 24.91
CA LEU A 43 8.50 14.94 25.84
C LEU A 43 9.81 14.51 25.15
N GLU A 44 9.79 14.29 23.85
CA GLU A 44 10.92 13.79 23.04
C GLU A 44 11.56 12.49 23.59
N LYS A 45 10.76 11.72 24.34
CA LYS A 45 11.23 10.49 24.97
C LYS A 45 11.23 9.33 23.98
N ASN A 46 12.37 8.68 23.80
CA ASN A 46 12.55 7.59 22.84
C ASN A 46 12.13 7.95 21.41
N ILE A 47 12.33 9.22 21.03
CA ILE A 47 12.16 9.75 19.67
C ILE A 47 13.56 9.99 19.11
N ALA A 48 13.94 9.25 18.06
CA ALA A 48 15.23 9.40 17.42
C ALA A 48 15.34 10.75 16.66
N TRP A 49 14.27 11.12 15.97
CA TRP A 49 14.18 12.36 15.22
C TRP A 49 12.70 12.68 14.88
N LYS A 50 12.46 13.91 14.44
CA LYS A 50 11.18 14.37 13.91
C LYS A 50 11.41 15.35 12.78
N ILE A 51 10.52 15.38 11.80
CA ILE A 51 10.53 16.35 10.71
C ILE A 51 9.17 17.02 10.60
N THR A 52 9.17 18.28 10.19
CA THR A 52 7.96 19.01 9.83
C THR A 52 7.69 18.80 8.35
N LEU A 53 6.48 18.40 8.02
CA LEU A 53 6.03 18.20 6.64
C LEU A 53 5.22 19.42 6.19
N PRO A 54 5.29 19.80 4.90
CA PRO A 54 4.56 20.97 4.38
C PRO A 54 3.05 20.71 4.27
N GLU A 55 2.64 19.43 4.26
CA GLU A 55 1.26 18.99 4.13
C GLU A 55 1.08 17.62 4.76
N THR A 56 -0.15 17.26 5.05
CA THR A 56 -0.55 15.96 5.59
C THR A 56 -0.59 14.88 4.50
N GLY A 57 -0.84 13.64 4.92
CA GLY A 57 -1.07 12.50 4.06
C GLY A 57 -1.51 11.29 4.87
N GLN A 58 -2.05 10.30 4.19
CA GLN A 58 -2.53 9.05 4.80
C GLN A 58 -1.63 7.85 4.49
N SER A 59 -0.48 8.08 3.83
CA SER A 59 0.47 7.02 3.47
C SER A 59 1.12 6.41 4.70
N THR A 60 1.11 5.09 4.78
CA THR A 60 1.91 4.37 5.77
C THR A 60 3.39 4.41 5.33
N PRO A 61 4.32 4.88 6.18
CA PRO A 61 5.74 4.82 5.87
C PRO A 61 6.23 3.38 5.73
N VAL A 62 7.17 3.17 4.80
CA VAL A 62 7.87 1.90 4.63
C VAL A 62 9.37 2.12 4.76
N ILE A 63 10.09 1.09 5.23
CA ILE A 63 11.52 1.16 5.55
C ILE A 63 12.24 0.09 4.73
N ALA A 64 13.27 0.49 3.99
CA ALA A 64 14.14 -0.43 3.29
C ALA A 64 15.49 0.22 3.01
N GLU A 65 16.56 -0.55 3.04
CA GLU A 65 17.92 -0.10 2.72
C GLU A 65 18.34 1.15 3.54
N GLY A 66 17.97 1.21 4.81
CA GLY A 66 18.25 2.34 5.69
C GLY A 66 17.51 3.64 5.32
N LYS A 67 16.46 3.55 4.54
CA LYS A 67 15.65 4.69 4.07
C LYS A 67 14.19 4.51 4.46
N ILE A 68 13.51 5.62 4.65
CA ILE A 68 12.07 5.69 4.86
C ILE A 68 11.42 6.30 3.63
N PHE A 69 10.37 5.66 3.11
CA PHE A 69 9.58 6.13 1.99
C PHE A 69 8.14 6.32 2.41
N PHE A 70 7.56 7.44 2.06
CA PHE A 70 6.16 7.76 2.28
C PHE A 70 5.71 8.84 1.29
N SER A 71 4.42 9.13 1.26
CA SER A 71 3.89 10.25 0.47
C SER A 71 3.03 11.17 1.31
N THR A 72 3.00 12.44 0.93
CA THR A 72 2.05 13.45 1.42
C THR A 72 1.26 14.00 0.26
N LEU A 73 0.18 14.69 0.55
CA LEU A 73 -0.46 15.56 -0.43
C LEU A 73 0.54 16.63 -0.89
N LYS A 74 0.41 17.09 -2.13
CA LYS A 74 1.01 18.35 -2.53
C LYS A 74 0.15 19.49 -1.99
N PRO A 75 0.74 20.55 -1.42
CA PRO A 75 -0.03 21.71 -0.99
C PRO A 75 -0.92 22.25 -2.11
N VAL A 76 -2.15 22.60 -1.74
CA VAL A 76 -3.16 23.21 -2.61
C VAL A 76 -3.51 24.60 -2.10
N GLU A 77 -4.30 25.37 -2.84
CA GLU A 77 -4.85 26.64 -2.36
C GLU A 77 -5.63 26.48 -1.07
N ALA A 78 -5.58 27.48 -0.20
CA ALA A 78 -6.08 27.40 1.19
C ALA A 78 -7.57 27.04 1.31
N ASP A 79 -8.37 27.42 0.31
CA ASP A 79 -9.81 27.16 0.23
C ASP A 79 -10.17 25.88 -0.52
N SER A 80 -9.19 25.19 -1.09
CA SER A 80 -9.43 23.97 -1.85
C SER A 80 -9.79 22.80 -0.92
N THR A 81 -10.83 22.07 -1.28
CA THR A 81 -11.23 20.81 -0.63
C THR A 81 -10.80 19.57 -1.43
N LEU A 82 -10.13 19.80 -2.57
CA LEU A 82 -9.71 18.75 -3.50
C LEU A 82 -8.23 18.85 -3.81
N GLY A 83 -7.58 17.68 -3.95
CA GLY A 83 -6.20 17.57 -4.40
C GLY A 83 -6.02 16.33 -5.25
N LYS A 84 -5.02 16.34 -6.15
CA LYS A 84 -4.73 15.21 -7.02
C LYS A 84 -3.26 14.81 -7.01
N ASP A 85 -2.38 15.72 -6.61
CA ASP A 85 -0.95 15.53 -6.71
C ASP A 85 -0.39 15.12 -5.34
N ILE A 86 0.61 14.26 -5.35
CA ILE A 86 1.32 13.85 -4.15
C ILE A 86 2.81 14.14 -4.26
N ILE A 87 3.45 14.27 -3.12
CA ILE A 87 4.91 14.31 -3.01
C ILE A 87 5.38 12.97 -2.45
N ALA A 88 6.17 12.26 -3.22
CA ALA A 88 6.92 11.09 -2.76
C ALA A 88 8.19 11.56 -2.03
N TRP A 89 8.41 11.00 -0.85
CA TRP A 89 9.54 11.32 0.02
C TRP A 89 10.46 10.13 0.19
N CYS A 90 11.74 10.41 0.29
CA CYS A 90 12.74 9.49 0.78
C CYS A 90 13.58 10.21 1.83
N CYS A 91 13.63 9.63 3.03
CA CYS A 91 14.44 10.14 4.13
C CYS A 91 15.43 9.07 4.58
N ASP A 92 16.54 9.50 5.15
CA ASP A 92 17.47 8.65 5.88
C ASP A 92 16.79 8.14 7.16
N ALA A 93 16.79 6.84 7.39
CA ALA A 93 16.06 6.24 8.51
C ALA A 93 16.69 6.57 9.87
N GLY A 94 18.00 6.75 9.94
CA GLY A 94 18.69 7.06 11.18
C GLY A 94 18.57 8.52 11.63
N SER A 95 18.52 9.46 10.68
CA SER A 95 18.57 10.90 10.97
C SER A 95 17.30 11.68 10.58
N GLY A 96 16.38 11.10 9.83
CA GLY A 96 15.23 11.81 9.26
C GLY A 96 15.59 12.80 8.14
N ARG A 97 16.86 12.93 7.77
CA ARG A 97 17.29 13.86 6.72
C ARG A 97 16.64 13.49 5.39
N VAL A 98 16.01 14.46 4.74
CA VAL A 98 15.42 14.28 3.42
C VAL A 98 16.51 14.03 2.39
N LEU A 99 16.47 12.88 1.73
CA LEU A 99 17.38 12.50 0.66
C LEU A 99 16.89 13.00 -0.70
N TRP A 100 15.59 12.81 -0.95
CA TRP A 100 14.95 13.34 -2.14
C TRP A 100 13.43 13.49 -1.98
N LYS A 101 12.85 14.31 -2.85
CA LYS A 101 11.40 14.48 -3.03
C LYS A 101 11.07 14.42 -4.51
N ARG A 102 9.91 13.83 -4.87
CA ARG A 102 9.41 13.79 -6.24
C ARG A 102 7.92 14.03 -6.27
N GLU A 103 7.49 14.91 -7.13
CA GLU A 103 6.07 15.11 -7.41
C GLU A 103 5.55 14.00 -8.31
N ILE A 104 4.36 13.48 -7.97
CA ILE A 104 3.62 12.52 -8.78
C ILE A 104 2.26 13.14 -9.10
N VAL A 105 2.14 13.66 -10.32
CA VAL A 105 0.93 14.34 -10.78
C VAL A 105 -0.19 13.31 -10.99
N GLY A 106 -1.31 13.51 -10.32
CA GLY A 106 -2.51 12.69 -10.46
C GLY A 106 -3.36 13.12 -11.67
N LYS A 107 -4.36 12.31 -11.96
CA LYS A 107 -5.31 12.55 -13.06
C LYS A 107 -6.62 13.17 -12.58
N HIS A 108 -7.19 12.62 -11.51
CA HIS A 108 -8.51 12.99 -11.01
C HIS A 108 -8.41 13.56 -9.60
N PRO A 109 -8.99 14.73 -9.32
CA PRO A 109 -9.02 15.26 -7.97
C PRO A 109 -9.78 14.34 -7.01
N LEU A 110 -9.26 14.16 -5.81
CA LEU A 110 -9.90 13.49 -4.69
C LEU A 110 -10.06 14.49 -3.56
N ARG A 111 -10.98 14.21 -2.64
CA ARG A 111 -11.08 15.00 -1.40
C ARG A 111 -9.78 14.95 -0.62
N LEU A 112 -9.39 16.07 -0.08
CA LEU A 112 -8.30 16.16 0.89
C LEU A 112 -8.68 15.43 2.18
N SER A 113 -7.68 15.22 3.04
CA SER A 113 -7.84 14.44 4.29
C SER A 113 -9.07 14.83 5.11
N GLY A 114 -9.62 13.87 5.85
CA GLY A 114 -10.90 13.97 6.55
C GLY A 114 -11.98 13.07 5.96
N CYS A 115 -11.79 12.59 4.75
CA CYS A 115 -12.52 11.46 4.16
C CYS A 115 -11.76 10.14 4.35
N PHE A 116 -12.37 9.07 3.92
CA PHE A 116 -11.82 7.72 4.06
C PHE A 116 -10.51 7.46 3.29
N SER A 117 -10.21 8.24 2.26
CA SER A 117 -8.96 8.15 1.50
C SER A 117 -8.71 9.43 0.70
N ASP A 118 -7.46 9.79 0.55
CA ASP A 118 -6.99 10.85 -0.30
C ASP A 118 -6.00 10.32 -1.35
N SER A 119 -5.42 11.21 -2.13
CA SER A 119 -4.48 10.85 -3.19
C SER A 119 -3.23 10.14 -2.67
N SER A 120 -2.84 10.35 -1.42
CA SER A 120 -1.63 9.79 -0.79
C SER A 120 -1.86 8.47 -0.07
N THR A 121 -3.10 8.00 0.07
CA THR A 121 -3.47 6.84 0.89
C THR A 121 -2.66 5.56 0.61
N PRO A 122 -2.38 5.15 -0.64
CA PRO A 122 -1.62 3.94 -0.88
C PRO A 122 -0.17 4.08 -0.39
N PRO A 123 0.32 3.15 0.46
CA PRO A 123 1.72 3.13 0.88
C PRO A 123 2.65 2.81 -0.29
N ALA A 124 3.89 3.23 -0.18
CA ALA A 124 4.95 2.81 -1.08
C ALA A 124 5.26 1.31 -0.91
N VAL A 125 5.90 0.74 -1.92
CA VAL A 125 6.43 -0.63 -1.88
C VAL A 125 7.85 -0.63 -2.41
N VAL A 126 8.77 -1.25 -1.67
CA VAL A 126 10.19 -1.34 -2.04
C VAL A 126 10.56 -2.77 -2.38
N ALA A 127 11.16 -2.97 -3.55
CA ALA A 127 11.71 -4.26 -3.99
C ALA A 127 12.75 -4.06 -5.08
N ASP A 128 13.75 -4.94 -5.14
CA ASP A 128 14.74 -5.03 -6.23
C ASP A 128 15.37 -3.65 -6.55
N ASN A 129 15.85 -2.95 -5.53
CA ASN A 129 16.42 -1.58 -5.61
C ASN A 129 15.48 -0.55 -6.25
N ARG A 130 14.18 -0.74 -6.11
CA ARG A 130 13.12 0.15 -6.62
C ARG A 130 12.14 0.51 -5.54
N VAL A 131 11.55 1.67 -5.66
CA VAL A 131 10.40 2.08 -4.86
C VAL A 131 9.26 2.46 -5.79
N ILE A 132 8.09 1.90 -5.51
CA ILE A 132 6.88 2.13 -6.30
C ILE A 132 5.90 2.92 -5.44
N PHE A 133 5.48 4.07 -5.95
CA PHE A 133 4.43 4.91 -5.36
C PHE A 133 3.18 4.85 -6.22
N LEU A 134 2.06 4.75 -5.56
CA LEU A 134 0.74 4.75 -6.16
C LEU A 134 -0.01 6.00 -5.71
N ASN A 135 -0.22 6.94 -6.62
CA ASN A 135 -1.10 8.07 -6.41
C ASN A 135 -2.54 7.63 -6.71
N ALA A 136 -3.41 7.62 -5.68
CA ALA A 136 -4.81 7.19 -5.83
C ALA A 136 -5.62 8.04 -6.82
N SER A 137 -5.13 9.22 -7.17
CA SER A 137 -5.68 10.07 -8.23
C SER A 137 -5.34 9.60 -9.66
N GLY A 138 -4.78 8.40 -9.81
CA GLY A 138 -4.65 7.75 -11.10
C GLY A 138 -3.24 7.74 -11.71
N ARG A 139 -2.19 7.55 -10.91
CA ARG A 139 -0.83 7.38 -11.42
C ARG A 139 -0.01 6.43 -10.55
N ILE A 140 0.72 5.54 -11.19
CA ILE A 140 1.74 4.71 -10.54
C ILE A 140 3.11 5.06 -11.09
N THR A 141 4.09 5.25 -10.21
CA THR A 141 5.45 5.63 -10.59
C THR A 141 6.47 4.81 -9.82
N CYS A 142 7.44 4.28 -10.54
CA CYS A 142 8.58 3.56 -10.00
C CYS A 142 9.84 4.43 -10.11
N PHE A 143 10.56 4.54 -9.02
CA PHE A 143 11.87 5.18 -8.97
C PHE A 143 12.95 4.16 -8.57
N ASP A 144 14.21 4.45 -8.89
CA ASP A 144 15.31 3.84 -8.16
C ASP A 144 15.40 4.43 -6.75
N LEU A 145 16.23 3.86 -5.87
CA LEU A 145 16.37 4.35 -4.50
C LEU A 145 17.06 5.74 -4.41
N LYS A 146 17.58 6.27 -5.51
CA LYS A 146 18.12 7.63 -5.63
C LYS A 146 17.08 8.64 -6.15
N GLY A 147 15.87 8.19 -6.44
CA GLY A 147 14.76 9.03 -6.89
C GLY A 147 14.78 9.36 -8.40
N LYS A 148 15.51 8.58 -9.22
CA LYS A 148 15.40 8.63 -10.68
C LYS A 148 14.18 7.83 -11.12
N THR A 149 13.31 8.41 -11.92
CA THR A 149 12.16 7.71 -12.51
C THR A 149 12.63 6.61 -13.45
N LEU A 150 12.18 5.37 -13.18
CA LEU A 150 12.42 4.21 -14.04
C LEU A 150 11.26 4.01 -15.01
N TRP A 151 10.03 4.11 -14.50
CA TRP A 151 8.83 4.12 -15.32
C TRP A 151 7.68 4.83 -14.58
N SER A 152 6.70 5.32 -15.34
CA SER A 152 5.47 5.92 -14.81
C SER A 152 4.32 5.62 -15.75
N LYS A 153 3.14 5.33 -15.18
CA LYS A 153 1.95 4.97 -15.96
C LYS A 153 0.70 5.66 -15.40
N PRO A 154 -0.18 6.16 -16.26
CA PRO A 154 -1.49 6.59 -15.84
C PRO A 154 -2.34 5.37 -15.50
N LEU A 155 -3.21 5.54 -14.50
CA LEU A 155 -4.30 4.64 -14.17
C LEU A 155 -5.60 5.42 -14.26
N LEU A 156 -6.75 4.75 -14.37
CA LEU A 156 -8.02 5.46 -14.32
C LEU A 156 -8.27 6.02 -12.93
N SER A 157 -8.17 5.18 -11.96
CA SER A 157 -8.36 5.52 -10.56
C SER A 157 -7.86 4.39 -9.68
N VAL A 158 -7.62 4.66 -8.41
CA VAL A 158 -7.27 3.64 -7.42
C VAL A 158 -8.05 3.94 -6.15
N GLY A 159 -8.72 2.93 -5.64
CA GLY A 159 -9.39 3.00 -4.36
C GLY A 159 -8.42 2.94 -3.19
N ARG A 160 -8.96 2.79 -2.00
CA ARG A 160 -8.19 2.50 -0.78
C ARG A 160 -7.55 1.15 -0.92
N THR A 161 -6.29 1.11 -1.24
CA THR A 161 -5.56 -0.14 -1.46
C THR A 161 -4.31 -0.17 -0.62
N LEU A 162 -4.00 -1.35 -0.11
CA LEU A 162 -2.69 -1.67 0.41
C LEU A 162 -2.01 -2.57 -0.62
N PRO A 163 -1.17 -2.02 -1.49
CA PRO A 163 -0.42 -2.82 -2.44
C PRO A 163 0.56 -3.73 -1.71
N PHE A 164 0.85 -4.87 -2.32
CA PHE A 164 1.78 -5.84 -1.77
C PHE A 164 2.65 -6.46 -2.86
N LEU A 165 3.72 -7.11 -2.43
CA LEU A 165 4.61 -7.85 -3.28
C LEU A 165 4.26 -9.34 -3.30
N HIS A 166 4.36 -9.94 -4.48
CA HIS A 166 4.40 -11.38 -4.65
C HIS A 166 5.46 -11.75 -5.70
N GLY A 167 6.61 -12.20 -5.24
CA GLY A 167 7.78 -12.37 -6.09
C GLY A 167 8.19 -11.04 -6.72
N ASN A 168 8.35 -11.03 -8.05
CA ASN A 168 8.66 -9.83 -8.83
C ASN A 168 7.41 -9.02 -9.26
N ARG A 169 6.27 -9.22 -8.59
CA ARG A 169 4.99 -8.60 -8.94
C ARG A 169 4.56 -7.62 -7.88
N TYR A 170 4.18 -6.43 -8.32
CA TYR A 170 3.47 -5.45 -7.54
C TYR A 170 1.98 -5.67 -7.73
N VAL A 171 1.27 -6.03 -6.68
CA VAL A 171 -0.16 -6.34 -6.71
C VAL A 171 -0.94 -5.26 -5.97
N PHE A 172 -1.97 -4.74 -6.62
CA PHE A 172 -2.81 -3.69 -6.06
C PHE A 172 -4.26 -3.84 -6.52
N THR A 173 -5.17 -3.16 -5.84
CA THR A 173 -6.57 -3.09 -6.26
C THR A 173 -6.73 -1.94 -7.24
N ARG A 174 -7.02 -2.24 -8.49
CA ARG A 174 -7.38 -1.24 -9.49
C ARG A 174 -8.85 -0.91 -9.41
N GLN A 175 -9.18 0.35 -9.62
CA GLN A 175 -10.53 0.83 -9.81
C GLN A 175 -10.60 1.53 -11.16
N ILE A 176 -11.65 1.33 -11.93
CA ILE A 176 -11.67 1.80 -13.32
C ILE A 176 -12.68 2.90 -13.58
N TYR A 177 -13.50 3.26 -12.61
CA TYR A 177 -14.35 4.42 -12.71
C TYR A 177 -13.72 5.62 -12.00
N PRO A 178 -13.73 6.80 -12.63
CA PRO A 178 -13.17 8.00 -12.04
C PRO A 178 -14.02 8.46 -10.83
N PRO A 179 -13.45 9.28 -9.94
CA PRO A 179 -14.26 9.96 -8.94
C PRO A 179 -15.24 10.93 -9.60
N GLU A 180 -16.34 11.22 -8.92
CA GLU A 180 -17.25 12.29 -9.28
C GLU A 180 -16.58 13.66 -9.12
N PRO A 181 -17.14 14.75 -9.66
CA PRO A 181 -16.55 16.09 -9.56
C PRO A 181 -16.29 16.57 -8.12
N ASN A 182 -17.05 16.05 -7.16
CA ASN A 182 -16.86 16.33 -5.73
C ASN A 182 -15.70 15.55 -5.09
N GLY A 183 -14.92 14.77 -5.88
CA GLY A 183 -13.80 13.98 -5.42
C GLY A 183 -14.16 12.67 -4.70
N VAL A 184 -15.42 12.27 -4.72
CA VAL A 184 -15.92 11.03 -4.10
C VAL A 184 -16.08 9.95 -5.16
N PHE A 185 -15.69 8.73 -4.85
CA PHE A 185 -15.97 7.59 -5.72
C PHE A 185 -17.45 7.23 -5.68
N PRO A 186 -18.09 7.01 -6.84
CA PRO A 186 -19.49 6.62 -6.89
C PRO A 186 -19.69 5.25 -6.21
N HIS A 187 -20.75 5.17 -5.42
CA HIS A 187 -21.05 3.96 -4.63
C HIS A 187 -21.99 2.98 -5.35
N LYS A 188 -22.52 3.35 -6.49
CA LYS A 188 -23.66 2.64 -7.07
C LYS A 188 -23.47 2.41 -8.56
N TYR A 189 -22.87 1.33 -8.89
CA TYR A 189 -23.02 0.70 -10.20
C TYR A 189 -23.56 -0.70 -10.00
N ALA A 190 -24.85 -0.77 -9.58
CA ALA A 190 -25.55 -2.04 -9.56
C ALA A 190 -25.51 -2.64 -10.97
N ASP A 191 -25.13 -3.91 -11.07
CA ASP A 191 -25.03 -4.66 -12.31
C ASP A 191 -24.02 -4.10 -13.34
N SER A 192 -22.95 -3.48 -12.84
CA SER A 192 -21.84 -3.05 -13.70
C SER A 192 -21.23 -4.21 -14.49
N PRO A 193 -20.93 -4.01 -15.77
CA PRO A 193 -20.23 -5.02 -16.55
C PRO A 193 -18.84 -5.32 -15.95
N LYS A 194 -18.33 -6.53 -16.19
CA LYS A 194 -17.08 -7.03 -15.60
C LYS A 194 -15.89 -6.09 -15.85
N GLU A 195 -15.88 -5.43 -16.96
CA GLU A 195 -14.85 -4.45 -17.34
C GLU A 195 -14.79 -3.26 -16.39
N MET A 196 -15.89 -2.98 -15.68
CA MET A 196 -15.99 -1.91 -14.68
C MET A 196 -15.76 -2.39 -13.23
N TRP A 197 -15.46 -3.65 -13.01
CA TRP A 197 -15.22 -4.14 -11.67
C TRP A 197 -13.91 -3.63 -11.07
N THR A 198 -13.93 -3.40 -9.79
CA THR A 198 -12.69 -3.27 -9.00
C THR A 198 -12.05 -4.65 -8.94
N GLN A 199 -10.79 -4.76 -9.32
CA GLN A 199 -10.09 -6.04 -9.43
C GLN A 199 -8.67 -5.93 -8.88
N LEU A 200 -8.11 -7.05 -8.43
CA LEU A 200 -6.67 -7.12 -8.24
C LEU A 200 -5.96 -7.09 -9.59
N GLN A 201 -4.86 -6.36 -9.65
CA GLN A 201 -4.00 -6.33 -10.81
C GLN A 201 -2.55 -6.49 -10.40
N ALA A 202 -1.80 -7.32 -11.12
CA ALA A 202 -0.38 -7.50 -10.92
C ALA A 202 0.41 -6.85 -12.05
N LEU A 203 1.44 -6.09 -11.65
CA LEU A 203 2.41 -5.51 -12.56
C LEU A 203 3.78 -6.12 -12.33
N ASP A 204 4.55 -6.29 -13.39
CA ASP A 204 5.97 -6.55 -13.30
C ASP A 204 6.70 -5.33 -12.72
N ILE A 205 7.46 -5.50 -11.64
CA ILE A 205 8.10 -4.37 -10.93
C ILE A 205 9.17 -3.67 -11.77
N LYS A 206 9.80 -4.36 -12.72
CA LYS A 206 10.86 -3.79 -13.55
C LYS A 206 10.32 -2.93 -14.68
N SER A 207 9.26 -3.38 -15.32
CA SER A 207 8.71 -2.74 -16.53
C SER A 207 7.38 -2.02 -16.29
N GLY A 208 6.69 -2.30 -15.18
CA GLY A 208 5.32 -1.85 -14.92
C GLY A 208 4.30 -2.44 -15.90
N LYS A 209 4.63 -3.48 -16.68
CA LYS A 209 3.68 -4.14 -17.57
C LYS A 209 2.69 -4.96 -16.75
N ILE A 210 1.42 -4.96 -17.17
CA ILE A 210 0.39 -5.81 -16.58
C ILE A 210 0.73 -7.26 -16.87
N ILE A 211 0.79 -8.09 -15.82
CA ILE A 211 0.97 -9.53 -15.90
C ILE A 211 -0.39 -10.22 -15.93
N TRP A 212 -1.28 -9.82 -14.99
CA TRP A 212 -2.64 -10.33 -14.94
C TRP A 212 -3.58 -9.34 -14.25
N THR A 213 -4.87 -9.51 -14.50
CA THR A 213 -5.98 -8.90 -13.77
C THR A 213 -6.87 -10.02 -13.26
N SER A 214 -7.35 -9.94 -12.03
CA SER A 214 -8.16 -11.02 -11.43
C SER A 214 -9.46 -11.26 -12.20
N GLU A 215 -9.90 -12.52 -12.25
CA GLU A 215 -11.17 -12.88 -12.89
C GLU A 215 -12.37 -12.39 -12.08
N CYS A 216 -12.30 -12.47 -10.75
CA CYS A 216 -13.34 -11.91 -9.89
C CYS A 216 -13.04 -10.45 -9.53
N GLY A 217 -14.10 -9.70 -9.23
CA GLY A 217 -13.99 -8.41 -8.62
C GLY A 217 -13.62 -8.51 -7.13
N VAL A 218 -13.16 -7.40 -6.58
CA VAL A 218 -12.78 -7.29 -5.18
C VAL A 218 -13.37 -6.03 -4.58
N ASN A 219 -13.63 -6.04 -3.28
CA ASN A 219 -14.05 -4.83 -2.58
C ASN A 219 -12.89 -3.85 -2.50
N MET A 220 -13.11 -2.60 -2.88
CA MET A 220 -12.08 -1.57 -2.93
C MET A 220 -11.53 -1.13 -1.57
N GLY A 221 -12.24 -1.44 -0.50
CA GLY A 221 -11.85 -1.08 0.86
C GLY A 221 -10.95 -2.10 1.56
N MET A 222 -10.56 -3.18 0.88
CA MET A 222 -9.81 -4.27 1.48
C MET A 222 -8.30 -4.08 1.44
N ALA A 223 -7.67 -4.43 2.56
CA ALA A 223 -6.25 -4.77 2.60
C ALA A 223 -6.09 -6.25 2.21
N THR A 224 -5.88 -6.52 0.95
CA THR A 224 -5.57 -7.88 0.49
C THR A 224 -4.14 -8.25 0.87
N MET A 225 -3.93 -9.48 1.31
CA MET A 225 -2.62 -9.98 1.70
C MET A 225 -2.29 -11.28 1.00
N PRO A 226 -1.04 -11.45 0.54
CA PRO A 226 -0.59 -12.73 0.03
C PRO A 226 -0.54 -13.77 1.16
N GLN A 227 -0.97 -14.98 0.85
CA GLN A 227 -0.94 -16.12 1.75
C GLN A 227 -0.50 -17.36 0.98
N THR A 228 -0.08 -18.38 1.68
CA THR A 228 0.32 -19.66 1.07
C THR A 228 -0.58 -20.76 1.59
N ARG A 229 -1.15 -21.54 0.70
CA ARG A 229 -1.89 -22.76 1.02
C ARG A 229 -0.94 -23.87 1.50
N ALA A 230 -1.49 -24.90 2.13
CA ALA A 230 -0.72 -26.06 2.61
C ALA A 230 0.03 -26.79 1.49
N ASP A 231 -0.47 -26.75 0.25
CA ASP A 231 0.15 -27.31 -0.95
C ASP A 231 1.19 -26.37 -1.61
N GLY A 232 1.52 -25.25 -0.95
CA GLY A 232 2.49 -24.28 -1.46
C GLY A 232 1.92 -23.26 -2.47
N LEU A 233 0.63 -23.34 -2.82
CA LEU A 233 0.02 -22.42 -3.77
C LEU A 233 -0.10 -21.00 -3.15
N PRO A 234 0.48 -19.95 -3.78
CA PRO A 234 0.30 -18.58 -3.34
C PRO A 234 -1.10 -18.09 -3.72
N VAL A 235 -1.82 -17.57 -2.74
CA VAL A 235 -3.20 -17.14 -2.90
C VAL A 235 -3.48 -15.81 -2.20
N ALA A 236 -4.56 -15.16 -2.59
CA ALA A 236 -5.19 -14.09 -1.84
C ALA A 236 -6.66 -14.43 -1.60
N VAL A 237 -7.13 -14.21 -0.38
CA VAL A 237 -8.57 -14.26 -0.07
C VAL A 237 -9.10 -12.85 -0.08
N VAL A 238 -10.12 -12.61 -0.90
CA VAL A 238 -10.68 -11.29 -1.16
C VAL A 238 -12.16 -11.26 -0.89
N GLY A 239 -12.65 -10.15 -0.36
CA GLY A 239 -14.08 -9.89 -0.30
C GLY A 239 -14.62 -9.42 -1.63
N ARG A 240 -15.89 -9.70 -1.89
CA ARG A 240 -16.61 -9.36 -3.10
C ARG A 240 -17.81 -8.50 -2.79
N GLY A 241 -18.01 -7.46 -3.59
CA GLY A 241 -19.19 -6.60 -3.51
C GLY A 241 -19.41 -5.92 -2.16
N GLY A 242 -20.57 -5.33 -2.01
CA GLY A 242 -21.05 -4.75 -0.75
C GLY A 242 -20.45 -3.38 -0.38
N GLY A 243 -21.17 -2.64 0.44
CA GLY A 243 -20.78 -1.43 1.13
C GLY A 243 -20.21 -0.29 0.29
N HIS A 244 -18.95 -0.28 0.09
CA HIS A 244 -18.19 0.80 -0.54
C HIS A 244 -17.47 0.36 -1.83
N GLY A 245 -17.96 -0.67 -2.48
CA GLY A 245 -17.38 -1.14 -3.74
C GLY A 245 -18.44 -1.38 -4.81
N PRO A 246 -18.04 -1.65 -6.05
CA PRO A 246 -18.99 -2.03 -7.08
C PRO A 246 -19.75 -3.28 -6.64
N PRO A 247 -21.02 -3.34 -6.91
CA PRO A 247 -21.89 -4.44 -6.47
C PRO A 247 -21.73 -5.65 -7.39
N GLU A 248 -20.51 -6.11 -7.55
CA GLU A 248 -20.24 -7.36 -8.23
C GLU A 248 -20.93 -8.50 -7.51
N LYS A 249 -21.78 -9.22 -8.20
CA LYS A 249 -22.46 -10.42 -7.68
C LYS A 249 -21.71 -11.70 -8.06
N PRO A 250 -21.79 -12.75 -7.23
CA PRO A 250 -22.41 -12.76 -5.90
C PRO A 250 -21.54 -12.03 -4.86
N PHE A 251 -22.16 -11.44 -3.86
CA PHE A 251 -21.46 -10.96 -2.68
C PHE A 251 -20.84 -12.14 -1.90
N GLY A 252 -19.80 -11.90 -1.14
CA GLY A 252 -19.13 -12.95 -0.37
C GLY A 252 -17.63 -12.84 -0.43
N ILE A 253 -16.96 -13.96 -0.54
CA ILE A 253 -15.50 -14.05 -0.62
C ILE A 253 -15.06 -14.94 -1.79
N SER A 254 -13.87 -14.66 -2.30
CA SER A 254 -13.21 -15.50 -3.31
C SER A 254 -11.76 -15.74 -2.93
N MET A 255 -11.21 -16.84 -3.40
CA MET A 255 -9.77 -17.10 -3.37
C MET A 255 -9.20 -16.97 -4.78
N ILE A 256 -8.12 -16.22 -4.89
CA ILE A 256 -7.43 -15.92 -6.14
C ILE A 256 -6.04 -16.58 -6.12
N ASP A 257 -5.67 -17.23 -7.22
CA ASP A 257 -4.30 -17.69 -7.49
C ASP A 257 -3.43 -16.49 -7.87
N LEU A 258 -2.43 -16.16 -7.06
CA LEU A 258 -1.53 -15.02 -7.29
C LEU A 258 -0.54 -15.23 -8.45
N ARG A 259 -0.44 -16.43 -9.00
CA ARG A 259 0.41 -16.69 -10.16
C ARG A 259 -0.19 -16.14 -11.46
N ASN A 260 -1.54 -16.09 -11.53
CA ASN A 260 -2.24 -15.80 -12.80
C ASN A 260 -3.55 -15.00 -12.67
N GLY A 261 -4.00 -14.69 -11.45
CA GLY A 261 -5.24 -13.93 -11.18
C GLY A 261 -6.53 -14.76 -11.31
N LYS A 262 -6.45 -16.08 -11.50
CA LYS A 262 -7.64 -16.94 -11.61
C LYS A 262 -8.36 -17.10 -10.29
N THR A 263 -9.67 -17.11 -10.34
CA THR A 263 -10.53 -17.41 -9.19
C THR A 263 -10.57 -18.92 -8.96
N LEU A 264 -10.07 -19.37 -7.81
CA LEU A 264 -10.07 -20.78 -7.44
C LEU A 264 -11.44 -21.24 -6.94
N TRP A 265 -12.10 -20.42 -6.16
CA TRP A 265 -13.46 -20.62 -5.67
C TRP A 265 -14.09 -19.30 -5.23
N THR A 266 -15.41 -19.30 -5.15
CA THR A 266 -16.23 -18.23 -4.59
C THR A 266 -17.21 -18.83 -3.60
N LEU A 267 -17.32 -18.22 -2.42
CA LEU A 267 -18.35 -18.50 -1.43
C LEU A 267 -19.32 -17.33 -1.39
N PRO A 268 -20.55 -17.48 -1.93
CA PRO A 268 -21.59 -16.46 -1.80
C PRO A 268 -22.02 -16.30 -0.34
N LEU A 269 -22.16 -15.07 0.11
CA LEU A 269 -22.64 -14.72 1.46
C LEU A 269 -23.58 -13.53 1.33
N GLU A 270 -24.87 -13.75 1.53
CA GLU A 270 -25.88 -12.69 1.46
C GLU A 270 -25.70 -11.66 2.58
N GLY A 271 -25.95 -10.40 2.29
CA GLY A 271 -25.83 -9.31 3.25
C GLY A 271 -24.41 -9.06 3.74
N PHE A 272 -23.41 -9.75 3.18
CA PHE A 272 -22.03 -9.65 3.62
C PHE A 272 -21.35 -8.38 3.11
N MET A 273 -20.86 -7.57 4.02
CA MET A 273 -20.05 -6.40 3.72
C MET A 273 -18.56 -6.74 3.89
N ALA A 274 -17.91 -7.02 2.78
CA ALA A 274 -16.54 -7.52 2.75
C ALA A 274 -15.52 -6.37 2.80
N THR A 275 -15.33 -5.78 3.96
CA THR A 275 -14.41 -4.64 4.15
C THR A 275 -13.12 -4.99 4.87
N MET A 276 -12.88 -6.28 5.15
CA MET A 276 -11.77 -6.74 5.97
C MET A 276 -10.84 -7.71 5.23
N SER A 277 -9.61 -7.81 5.70
CA SER A 277 -8.67 -8.83 5.26
C SER A 277 -9.01 -10.18 5.89
N TYR A 278 -8.89 -11.23 5.11
CA TYR A 278 -9.15 -12.60 5.54
C TYR A 278 -7.85 -13.37 5.70
N ARG A 279 -7.83 -14.27 6.68
CA ARG A 279 -6.69 -15.14 6.95
C ARG A 279 -7.00 -16.58 6.61
N LEU A 280 -6.06 -17.19 5.91
CA LEU A 280 -6.00 -18.63 5.74
C LEU A 280 -5.16 -19.20 6.89
N HIS A 281 -5.75 -20.10 7.69
CA HIS A 281 -5.06 -20.78 8.77
C HIS A 281 -5.48 -22.24 8.80
N LYS A 282 -4.51 -23.15 8.79
CA LYS A 282 -4.73 -24.63 8.80
C LYS A 282 -5.76 -25.09 7.76
N GLY A 283 -5.67 -24.54 6.53
CA GLY A 283 -6.56 -24.91 5.43
C GLY A 283 -7.96 -24.28 5.47
N ALA A 284 -8.31 -23.51 6.49
CA ALA A 284 -9.58 -22.81 6.62
C ALA A 284 -9.44 -21.31 6.47
N VAL A 285 -10.41 -20.65 5.83
CA VAL A 285 -10.52 -19.20 5.80
C VAL A 285 -11.38 -18.75 6.97
N HIS A 286 -10.80 -17.91 7.81
CA HIS A 286 -11.49 -17.34 8.95
C HIS A 286 -12.09 -15.99 8.56
N ILE A 287 -13.40 -15.86 8.74
CA ILE A 287 -14.15 -14.63 8.50
C ILE A 287 -14.86 -14.21 9.78
N PHE A 288 -14.97 -12.90 9.97
CA PHE A 288 -15.83 -12.34 10.99
C PHE A 288 -17.04 -11.73 10.29
N HIS A 289 -18.21 -12.28 10.54
CA HIS A 289 -19.47 -11.82 9.95
C HIS A 289 -20.35 -11.23 11.04
N ARG A 290 -20.86 -10.05 10.79
CA ARG A 290 -21.87 -9.45 11.64
C ARG A 290 -23.21 -10.10 11.30
N GLY A 291 -23.69 -10.96 12.17
CA GLY A 291 -24.99 -11.58 12.07
C GLY A 291 -26.16 -10.61 12.24
#